data_9eef7e89375f30068bf18d0380e9bacb
#
_entry.id   9eef7e89375f30068bf18d0380e9bacb
#
_cell.length_a   1.000
_cell.length_b   1.000
_cell.length_c   1.000
_cell.angle_alpha   90.00
_cell.angle_beta   90.00
_cell.angle_gamma   90.00
#
_symmetry.space_group_name_H-M   'P 1'
#
loop_
_entity.id
_entity.type
_entity.pdbx_description
1 polymer ?
#
loop_
_entity_poly.entity_id
_entity_poly.type
_entity_poly.pdbx_seq_one_letter_code
_entity_poly.pdbx_strand_id
1 'polypeptide(L)'
;MTGVQTCALPIWTDTEIGYILNANLNEANSYCKWNDFYTVINYCNTMIQNAPMVRERDADFTEEDLNHYLAEAKGIRAFCYFTLARTFKDIPYMETPYVDDTQRFQVEQTSFENVLDTLISDLKTVEDVAVSDYGDTEAYNRGRITQKAIWALVADMSLWRGNYRQCVDYCNKILTTATNPLSLLHADTYFNTDRKSVV
;
A
#
# COMPACT_ATOMS: atom_id res chain seq x y z
N MET A 1 41.70 28.07 0.39
CA MET A 1 40.70 28.03 -0.70
C MET A 1 39.81 26.84 -0.47
N THR A 2 38.68 27.07 0.16
CA THR A 2 37.69 26.07 0.46
C THR A 2 36.79 25.90 -0.76
N GLY A 3 36.97 24.79 -1.47
CA GLY A 3 36.09 24.42 -2.58
C GLY A 3 34.70 24.10 -2.04
N VAL A 4 33.75 24.97 -2.29
CA VAL A 4 32.32 24.67 -2.12
C VAL A 4 31.97 23.63 -3.17
N GLN A 5 31.80 22.40 -2.74
CA GLN A 5 31.26 21.34 -3.56
C GLN A 5 29.76 21.64 -3.76
N THR A 6 29.45 22.35 -4.85
CA THR A 6 28.07 22.49 -5.29
C THR A 6 27.56 21.06 -5.63
N CYS A 7 26.76 20.46 -4.76
CA CYS A 7 25.93 19.35 -5.15
C CYS A 7 25.13 19.83 -6.36
N ALA A 8 25.46 19.31 -7.54
CA ALA A 8 24.65 19.50 -8.72
C ALA A 8 23.31 18.81 -8.40
N LEU A 9 22.32 19.62 -8.06
CA LEU A 9 20.94 19.15 -8.04
C LEU A 9 20.67 18.59 -9.45
N PRO A 10 20.11 17.39 -9.57
CA PRO A 10 19.72 16.90 -10.88
C PRO A 10 18.83 17.94 -11.52
N ILE A 11 19.20 18.38 -12.73
CA ILE A 11 18.41 19.33 -13.51
C ILE A 11 17.16 18.56 -13.97
N TRP A 12 16.14 18.57 -13.14
CA TRP A 12 14.83 18.10 -13.53
C TRP A 12 14.27 19.09 -14.54
N THR A 13 14.20 18.67 -15.78
CA THR A 13 13.61 19.47 -16.86
C THR A 13 12.09 19.48 -16.80
N ASP A 14 11.51 18.68 -15.89
CA ASP A 14 10.08 18.58 -15.68
C ASP A 14 9.61 19.73 -14.77
N THR A 15 8.89 20.65 -15.34
CA THR A 15 8.32 21.81 -14.62
C THR A 15 7.29 21.39 -13.58
N GLU A 16 6.58 20.28 -13.77
CA GLU A 16 5.55 19.77 -12.86
C GLU A 16 6.17 19.26 -11.56
N ILE A 17 7.31 18.57 -11.64
CA ILE A 17 8.10 18.20 -10.46
C ILE A 17 8.62 19.46 -9.74
N GLY A 18 9.01 20.48 -10.50
CA GLY A 18 9.41 21.77 -9.93
C GLY A 18 8.31 22.42 -9.10
N TYR A 19 7.05 22.35 -9.53
CA TYR A 19 5.92 22.82 -8.74
C TYR A 19 5.72 22.02 -7.43
N ILE A 20 5.91 20.71 -7.47
CA ILE A 20 5.85 19.86 -6.26
C ILE A 20 6.92 20.24 -5.26
N LEU A 21 8.17 20.37 -5.72
CA LEU A 21 9.32 20.73 -4.88
C LEU A 21 9.19 22.11 -4.23
N ASN A 22 8.52 23.04 -4.91
CA ASN A 22 8.24 24.38 -4.41
C ASN A 22 6.91 24.49 -3.63
N ALA A 23 6.25 23.38 -3.32
CA ALA A 23 4.95 23.33 -2.66
C ALA A 23 3.86 24.18 -3.37
N ASN A 24 3.96 24.33 -4.69
CA ASN A 24 3.01 25.08 -5.53
C ASN A 24 2.24 24.11 -6.44
N LEU A 25 1.46 23.22 -5.83
CA LEU A 25 0.63 22.26 -6.53
C LEU A 25 -0.59 22.96 -7.15
N ASN A 26 -0.87 22.65 -8.40
CA ASN A 26 -2.10 23.04 -9.08
C ASN A 26 -2.86 21.79 -9.57
N GLU A 27 -4.16 21.95 -9.80
CA GLU A 27 -5.05 20.84 -10.21
C GLU A 27 -4.68 20.22 -11.58
N ALA A 28 -3.97 20.99 -12.42
CA ALA A 28 -3.54 20.53 -13.74
C ALA A 28 -2.26 19.69 -13.70
N ASN A 29 -1.59 19.59 -12.55
CA ASN A 29 -0.35 18.82 -12.42
C ASN A 29 -0.60 17.34 -12.66
N SER A 30 0.17 16.74 -13.58
CA SER A 30 -0.02 15.33 -13.98
C SER A 30 0.25 14.34 -12.85
N TYR A 31 1.03 14.71 -11.84
CA TYR A 31 1.28 13.90 -10.65
C TYR A 31 0.15 13.94 -9.61
N CYS A 32 -0.85 14.82 -9.78
CA CYS A 32 -2.02 14.92 -8.89
C CYS A 32 -3.22 14.11 -9.39
N LYS A 33 -3.00 13.16 -10.29
CA LYS A 33 -4.07 12.34 -10.88
C LYS A 33 -4.43 11.15 -10.00
N TRP A 34 -5.72 10.87 -9.88
CA TRP A 34 -6.27 9.77 -9.10
C TRP A 34 -6.56 8.52 -9.92
N ASN A 35 -6.70 8.66 -11.24
CA ASN A 35 -7.24 7.62 -12.11
C ASN A 35 -6.45 6.31 -12.04
N ASP A 36 -5.13 6.35 -11.96
CA ASP A 36 -4.31 5.14 -11.93
C ASP A 36 -4.53 4.37 -10.62
N PHE A 37 -4.64 5.06 -9.49
CA PHE A 37 -4.99 4.44 -8.22
C PHE A 37 -6.38 3.81 -8.24
N TYR A 38 -7.39 4.53 -8.76
CA TYR A 38 -8.75 4.00 -8.85
C TYR A 38 -8.88 2.88 -9.87
N THR A 39 -8.05 2.86 -10.90
CA THR A 39 -7.97 1.73 -11.83
C THR A 39 -7.48 0.47 -11.12
N VAL A 40 -6.40 0.57 -10.33
CA VAL A 40 -5.91 -0.56 -9.52
C VAL A 40 -6.93 -0.99 -8.47
N ILE A 41 -7.55 -0.03 -7.77
CA ILE A 41 -8.62 -0.29 -6.81
C ILE A 41 -9.77 -1.07 -7.45
N ASN A 42 -10.18 -0.67 -8.66
CA ASN A 42 -11.26 -1.34 -9.40
C ASN A 42 -10.88 -2.78 -9.75
N TYR A 43 -9.64 -3.04 -10.17
CA TYR A 43 -9.16 -4.40 -10.40
C TYR A 43 -9.17 -5.24 -9.11
N CYS A 44 -8.73 -4.67 -7.99
CA CYS A 44 -8.79 -5.34 -6.69
C CYS A 44 -10.24 -5.66 -6.30
N ASN A 45 -11.17 -4.70 -6.44
CA ASN A 45 -12.58 -4.91 -6.15
C ASN A 45 -13.19 -6.01 -7.05
N THR A 46 -12.87 -6.00 -8.34
CA THR A 46 -13.31 -7.02 -9.30
C THR A 46 -12.82 -8.40 -8.89
N MET A 47 -11.56 -8.51 -8.50
CA MET A 47 -10.97 -9.76 -8.04
C MET A 47 -11.63 -10.23 -6.74
N ILE A 48 -11.76 -9.37 -5.74
CA ILE A 48 -12.36 -9.70 -4.44
C ILE A 48 -13.80 -10.20 -4.61
N GLN A 49 -14.56 -9.57 -5.50
CA GLN A 49 -15.95 -9.96 -5.75
C GLN A 49 -16.08 -11.29 -6.50
N ASN A 50 -15.19 -11.56 -7.46
CA ASN A 50 -15.36 -12.70 -8.38
C ASN A 50 -14.55 -13.94 -8.00
N ALA A 51 -13.46 -13.81 -7.23
CA ALA A 51 -12.62 -14.95 -6.85
C ALA A 51 -13.38 -16.08 -6.14
N PRO A 52 -14.35 -15.84 -5.25
CA PRO A 52 -15.15 -16.90 -4.64
C PRO A 52 -15.92 -17.75 -5.67
N MET A 53 -16.47 -17.12 -6.73
CA MET A 53 -17.17 -17.84 -7.79
C MET A 53 -16.23 -18.70 -8.65
N VAL A 54 -14.97 -18.29 -8.80
CA VAL A 54 -13.96 -19.10 -9.49
C VAL A 54 -13.69 -20.36 -8.68
N ARG A 55 -13.56 -20.23 -7.36
CA ARG A 55 -13.36 -21.37 -6.45
C ARG A 55 -14.46 -22.41 -6.55
N GLU A 56 -15.73 -21.99 -6.74
CA GLU A 56 -16.86 -22.89 -6.90
C GLU A 56 -16.82 -23.68 -8.23
N ARG A 57 -16.15 -23.14 -9.26
CA ARG A 57 -16.13 -23.71 -10.62
C ARG A 57 -14.85 -24.48 -10.93
N ASP A 58 -13.76 -24.16 -10.24
CA ASP A 58 -12.44 -24.73 -10.46
C ASP A 58 -12.00 -25.47 -9.19
N ALA A 59 -11.95 -26.81 -9.26
CA ALA A 59 -11.56 -27.66 -8.14
C ALA A 59 -10.05 -27.57 -7.83
N ASP A 60 -9.23 -27.18 -8.80
CA ASP A 60 -7.78 -27.03 -8.62
C ASP A 60 -7.43 -25.71 -7.92
N PHE A 61 -8.34 -24.74 -7.94
CA PHE A 61 -8.22 -23.49 -7.19
C PHE A 61 -8.66 -23.72 -5.74
N THR A 62 -7.71 -23.91 -4.84
CA THR A 62 -7.98 -24.28 -3.44
C THR A 62 -8.54 -23.13 -2.61
N GLU A 63 -9.08 -23.44 -1.44
CA GLU A 63 -9.50 -22.42 -0.45
C GLU A 63 -8.30 -21.60 0.07
N GLU A 64 -7.15 -22.25 0.19
CA GLU A 64 -5.89 -21.58 0.57
C GLU A 64 -5.46 -20.58 -0.49
N ASP A 65 -5.50 -20.96 -1.78
CA ASP A 65 -5.21 -20.04 -2.89
C ASP A 65 -6.16 -18.87 -2.90
N LEU A 66 -7.47 -19.12 -2.74
CA LEU A 66 -8.47 -18.05 -2.65
C LEU A 66 -8.12 -17.05 -1.54
N ASN A 67 -7.82 -17.55 -0.34
CA ASN A 67 -7.47 -16.71 0.81
C ASN A 67 -6.19 -15.90 0.56
N HIS A 68 -5.17 -16.51 -0.04
CA HIS A 68 -3.92 -15.83 -0.40
C HIS A 68 -4.17 -14.69 -1.40
N TYR A 69 -4.93 -14.94 -2.46
CA TYR A 69 -5.25 -13.91 -3.45
C TYR A 69 -6.15 -12.80 -2.88
N LEU A 70 -7.12 -13.15 -2.03
CA LEU A 70 -7.95 -12.14 -1.36
C LEU A 70 -7.11 -11.25 -0.43
N ALA A 71 -6.17 -11.83 0.32
CA ALA A 71 -5.28 -11.07 1.19
C ALA A 71 -4.39 -10.12 0.40
N GLU A 72 -3.82 -10.59 -0.72
CA GLU A 72 -3.01 -9.75 -1.61
C GLU A 72 -3.82 -8.61 -2.23
N ALA A 73 -5.01 -8.91 -2.78
CA ALA A 73 -5.87 -7.90 -3.39
C ALA A 73 -6.33 -6.83 -2.37
N LYS A 74 -6.74 -7.26 -1.17
CA LYS A 74 -7.10 -6.33 -0.08
C LYS A 74 -5.90 -5.49 0.37
N GLY A 75 -4.70 -6.07 0.43
CA GLY A 75 -3.46 -5.37 0.75
C GLY A 75 -3.12 -4.29 -0.27
N ILE A 76 -3.18 -4.60 -1.57
CA ILE A 76 -2.94 -3.65 -2.66
C ILE A 76 -4.00 -2.53 -2.63
N ARG A 77 -5.27 -2.90 -2.48
CA ARG A 77 -6.38 -1.93 -2.36
C ARG A 77 -6.17 -0.97 -1.21
N ALA A 78 -5.82 -1.51 -0.04
CA ALA A 78 -5.55 -0.71 1.15
C ALA A 78 -4.37 0.24 0.96
N PHE A 79 -3.29 -0.22 0.33
CA PHE A 79 -2.13 0.62 0.01
C PHE A 79 -2.50 1.79 -0.92
N CYS A 80 -3.30 1.52 -1.96
CA CYS A 80 -3.77 2.56 -2.88
C CYS A 80 -4.64 3.60 -2.18
N TYR A 81 -5.65 3.15 -1.42
CA TYR A 81 -6.52 4.07 -0.67
C TYR A 81 -5.77 4.85 0.41
N PHE A 82 -4.86 4.21 1.12
CA PHE A 82 -4.06 4.89 2.13
C PHE A 82 -3.16 5.96 1.53
N THR A 83 -2.57 5.69 0.36
CA THR A 83 -1.78 6.69 -0.38
C THR A 83 -2.64 7.88 -0.81
N LEU A 84 -3.83 7.62 -1.36
CA LEU A 84 -4.79 8.66 -1.73
C LEU A 84 -5.22 9.47 -0.51
N ALA A 85 -5.61 8.80 0.58
CA ALA A 85 -6.09 9.46 1.80
C ALA A 85 -5.01 10.33 2.46
N ARG A 86 -3.75 9.88 2.50
CA ARG A 86 -2.63 10.70 3.01
C ARG A 86 -2.36 11.94 2.16
N THR A 87 -2.61 11.84 0.86
CA THR A 87 -2.31 12.94 -0.08
C THR A 87 -3.45 13.94 -0.17
N PHE A 88 -4.69 13.46 -0.22
CA PHE A 88 -5.88 14.25 -0.55
C PHE A 88 -6.90 14.37 0.58
N LYS A 89 -6.69 13.73 1.72
CA LYS A 89 -7.59 13.62 2.87
C LYS A 89 -8.85 12.83 2.56
N ASP A 90 -9.96 13.55 2.38
CA ASP A 90 -11.26 12.94 2.14
C ASP A 90 -11.36 12.51 0.68
N ILE A 91 -11.66 11.25 0.46
CA ILE A 91 -11.65 10.63 -0.87
C ILE A 91 -12.90 9.77 -1.09
N PRO A 92 -13.36 9.59 -2.32
CA PRO A 92 -14.39 8.60 -2.62
C PRO A 92 -13.91 7.19 -2.26
N TYR A 93 -14.66 6.49 -1.41
CA TYR A 93 -14.35 5.11 -1.01
C TYR A 93 -15.38 4.15 -1.60
N MET A 94 -14.90 3.12 -2.32
CA MET A 94 -15.73 2.16 -3.04
C MET A 94 -15.19 0.75 -2.85
N GLU A 95 -16.10 -0.18 -2.52
CA GLU A 95 -15.78 -1.61 -2.37
C GLU A 95 -16.31 -2.46 -3.53
N THR A 96 -17.29 -1.93 -4.25
CA THR A 96 -17.86 -2.61 -5.42
C THR A 96 -17.13 -2.20 -6.69
N PRO A 97 -16.83 -3.15 -7.60
CA PRO A 97 -16.19 -2.82 -8.86
C PRO A 97 -17.15 -2.07 -9.79
N TYR A 98 -16.60 -1.16 -10.58
CA TYR A 98 -17.27 -0.60 -11.74
C TYR A 98 -17.07 -1.53 -12.94
N VAL A 99 -18.18 -2.04 -13.49
CA VAL A 99 -18.17 -3.04 -14.58
C VAL A 99 -18.70 -2.45 -15.87
N ASP A 100 -19.66 -1.52 -15.78
CA ASP A 100 -20.30 -0.91 -16.93
C ASP A 100 -20.76 0.53 -16.66
N ASP A 101 -21.16 1.23 -17.72
CA ASP A 101 -21.56 2.64 -17.68
C ASP A 101 -22.95 2.86 -17.06
N THR A 102 -23.67 1.81 -16.66
CA THR A 102 -25.00 1.92 -16.03
C THR A 102 -24.89 2.22 -14.54
N GLN A 103 -23.70 2.01 -13.96
CA GLN A 103 -23.43 2.24 -12.56
C GLN A 103 -23.27 3.75 -12.27
N ARG A 104 -23.64 4.16 -11.05
CA ARG A 104 -23.53 5.54 -10.64
C ARG A 104 -22.08 5.92 -10.35
N PHE A 105 -21.51 6.82 -11.16
CA PHE A 105 -20.12 7.30 -11.01
C PHE A 105 -19.92 8.35 -9.90
N GLN A 106 -21.00 8.97 -9.44
CA GLN A 106 -20.89 9.97 -8.38
C GLN A 106 -20.93 9.29 -7.01
N VAL A 107 -19.78 9.24 -6.36
CA VAL A 107 -19.59 8.74 -5.01
C VAL A 107 -19.20 9.90 -4.11
N GLU A 108 -19.87 10.03 -2.98
CA GLU A 108 -19.53 11.03 -1.98
C GLU A 108 -18.16 10.75 -1.36
N GLN A 109 -17.48 11.81 -0.92
CA GLN A 109 -16.23 11.67 -0.21
C GLN A 109 -16.46 11.04 1.17
N THR A 110 -15.61 10.10 1.52
CA THR A 110 -15.54 9.51 2.85
C THR A 110 -14.40 10.19 3.62
N SER A 111 -14.64 10.52 4.88
CA SER A 111 -13.64 11.19 5.70
C SER A 111 -12.38 10.32 5.87
N PHE A 112 -11.23 10.98 5.98
CA PHE A 112 -9.93 10.34 6.17
C PHE A 112 -9.96 9.30 7.29
N GLU A 113 -10.55 9.65 8.44
CA GLU A 113 -10.63 8.77 9.59
C GLU A 113 -11.45 7.51 9.30
N ASN A 114 -12.59 7.66 8.64
CA ASN A 114 -13.46 6.53 8.28
C ASN A 114 -12.79 5.62 7.25
N VAL A 115 -12.08 6.18 6.28
CA VAL A 115 -11.30 5.39 5.32
C VAL A 115 -10.27 4.53 6.05
N LEU A 116 -9.48 5.11 6.97
CA LEU A 116 -8.48 4.37 7.72
C LEU A 116 -9.10 3.28 8.61
N ASP A 117 -10.17 3.60 9.33
CA ASP A 117 -10.84 2.63 10.20
C ASP A 117 -11.38 1.43 9.38
N THR A 118 -11.95 1.70 8.20
CA THR A 118 -12.44 0.64 7.29
C THR A 118 -11.30 -0.21 6.74
N LEU A 119 -10.21 0.42 6.27
CA LEU A 119 -9.04 -0.30 5.74
C LEU A 119 -8.36 -1.17 6.80
N ILE A 120 -8.18 -0.65 8.01
CA ILE A 120 -7.63 -1.42 9.13
C ILE A 120 -8.52 -2.62 9.45
N SER A 121 -9.84 -2.41 9.50
CA SER A 121 -10.79 -3.50 9.76
C SER A 121 -10.75 -4.57 8.67
N ASP A 122 -10.70 -4.15 7.39
CA ASP A 122 -10.66 -5.08 6.26
C ASP A 122 -9.36 -5.90 6.23
N LEU A 123 -8.21 -5.29 6.46
CA LEU A 123 -6.93 -6.00 6.52
C LEU A 123 -6.85 -7.01 7.66
N LYS A 124 -7.47 -6.72 8.81
CA LYS A 124 -7.54 -7.66 9.93
C LYS A 124 -8.31 -8.94 9.60
N THR A 125 -9.23 -8.90 8.64
CA THR A 125 -9.97 -10.11 8.22
C THR A 125 -9.10 -11.11 7.48
N VAL A 126 -7.96 -10.68 6.92
CA VAL A 126 -7.09 -11.50 6.05
C VAL A 126 -5.65 -11.61 6.55
N GLU A 127 -5.29 -10.93 7.65
CA GLU A 127 -3.90 -10.91 8.12
C GLU A 127 -3.35 -12.30 8.48
N ASP A 128 -4.20 -13.21 8.97
CA ASP A 128 -3.78 -14.53 9.42
C ASP A 128 -3.72 -15.56 8.27
N VAL A 129 -4.39 -15.28 7.16
CA VAL A 129 -4.40 -16.15 5.97
C VAL A 129 -3.51 -15.62 4.83
N ALA A 130 -2.87 -14.49 5.02
CA ALA A 130 -1.94 -13.94 4.04
C ALA A 130 -0.66 -14.76 3.96
N VAL A 131 -0.08 -14.84 2.76
CA VAL A 131 1.19 -15.54 2.51
C VAL A 131 2.30 -14.95 3.38
N SER A 132 2.95 -15.79 4.17
CA SER A 132 4.06 -15.36 5.04
C SER A 132 5.36 -15.20 4.27
N ASP A 133 5.60 -16.07 3.27
CA ASP A 133 6.80 -16.12 2.47
C ASP A 133 6.50 -16.74 1.09
N TYR A 134 6.98 -16.11 0.03
CA TYR A 134 6.85 -16.59 -1.36
C TYR A 134 8.04 -17.47 -1.81
N GLY A 135 8.77 -18.06 -0.87
CA GLY A 135 9.92 -18.93 -1.12
C GLY A 135 11.22 -18.15 -1.35
N ASP A 136 12.19 -18.81 -1.99
CA ASP A 136 13.56 -18.32 -2.10
C ASP A 136 13.75 -17.08 -3.01
N THR A 137 12.69 -16.61 -3.67
CA THR A 137 12.77 -15.47 -4.57
C THR A 137 12.57 -14.17 -3.79
N GLU A 138 13.65 -13.50 -3.42
CA GLU A 138 13.64 -12.23 -2.69
C GLU A 138 12.77 -11.16 -3.38
N ALA A 139 12.76 -11.15 -4.72
CA ALA A 139 11.96 -10.22 -5.50
C ALA A 139 10.45 -10.39 -5.24
N TYR A 140 9.96 -11.61 -5.05
CA TYR A 140 8.55 -11.86 -4.72
C TYR A 140 8.24 -11.46 -3.28
N ASN A 141 9.12 -11.74 -2.34
CA ASN A 141 8.94 -11.36 -0.94
C ASN A 141 8.96 -9.84 -0.71
N ARG A 142 9.62 -9.08 -1.61
CA ARG A 142 9.65 -7.61 -1.56
C ARG A 142 8.62 -6.95 -2.47
N GLY A 143 8.24 -7.61 -3.56
CA GLY A 143 7.35 -7.05 -4.59
C GLY A 143 5.87 -7.42 -4.45
N ARG A 144 5.53 -8.39 -3.61
CA ARG A 144 4.16 -8.85 -3.37
C ARG A 144 3.71 -8.55 -1.94
N ILE A 145 2.41 -8.56 -1.72
CA ILE A 145 1.84 -8.37 -0.37
C ILE A 145 2.02 -9.65 0.44
N THR A 146 2.88 -9.59 1.44
CA THR A 146 3.06 -10.63 2.45
C THR A 146 2.27 -10.31 3.71
N GLN A 147 2.16 -11.28 4.62
CA GLN A 147 1.59 -11.08 5.95
C GLN A 147 2.25 -9.91 6.69
N LYS A 148 3.58 -9.80 6.61
CA LYS A 148 4.32 -8.68 7.23
C LYS A 148 4.02 -7.34 6.56
N ALA A 149 3.79 -7.32 5.25
CA ALA A 149 3.38 -6.11 4.55
C ALA A 149 2.00 -5.64 5.02
N ILE A 150 1.05 -6.56 5.25
CA ILE A 150 -0.25 -6.24 5.84
C ILE A 150 -0.08 -5.67 7.25
N TRP A 151 0.72 -6.28 8.11
CA TRP A 151 0.97 -5.76 9.45
C TRP A 151 1.63 -4.39 9.43
N ALA A 152 2.56 -4.14 8.50
CA ALA A 152 3.19 -2.84 8.33
C ALA A 152 2.19 -1.77 7.89
N LEU A 153 1.27 -2.10 6.97
CA LEU A 153 0.19 -1.21 6.56
C LEU A 153 -0.74 -0.89 7.73
N VAL A 154 -1.14 -1.89 8.54
CA VAL A 154 -1.97 -1.68 9.73
C VAL A 154 -1.24 -0.81 10.77
N ALA A 155 0.07 -1.02 10.97
CA ALA A 155 0.86 -0.19 11.89
C ALA A 155 0.91 1.27 11.44
N ASP A 156 1.21 1.52 10.15
CA ASP A 156 1.30 2.89 9.60
C ASP A 156 -0.07 3.59 9.63
N MET A 157 -1.14 2.93 9.18
CA MET A 157 -2.49 3.48 9.26
C MET A 157 -2.92 3.75 10.72
N SER A 158 -2.54 2.89 11.67
CA SER A 158 -2.82 3.09 13.09
C SER A 158 -2.09 4.31 13.65
N LEU A 159 -0.86 4.55 13.20
CA LEU A 159 -0.09 5.74 13.55
C LEU A 159 -0.79 7.02 13.06
N TRP A 160 -1.21 7.05 11.81
CA TRP A 160 -1.95 8.17 11.21
C TRP A 160 -3.32 8.40 11.87
N ARG A 161 -3.95 7.32 12.32
CA ARG A 161 -5.23 7.37 13.06
C ARG A 161 -5.07 7.84 14.52
N GLY A 162 -3.83 7.92 15.01
CA GLY A 162 -3.53 8.26 16.41
C GLY A 162 -3.68 7.07 17.39
N ASN A 163 -3.87 5.86 16.88
CA ASN A 163 -3.92 4.65 17.71
C ASN A 163 -2.51 4.09 17.93
N TYR A 164 -1.74 4.78 18.75
CA TYR A 164 -0.33 4.45 19.00
C TYR A 164 -0.13 3.06 19.62
N ARG A 165 -1.06 2.60 20.45
CA ARG A 165 -0.97 1.27 21.05
C ARG A 165 -1.02 0.20 19.98
N GLN A 166 -1.99 0.26 19.11
CA GLN A 166 -2.11 -0.69 18.00
C GLN A 166 -0.90 -0.63 17.06
N CYS A 167 -0.37 0.56 16.77
CA CYS A 167 0.85 0.72 15.98
C CYS A 167 2.02 -0.04 16.62
N VAL A 168 2.26 0.14 17.93
CA VAL A 168 3.32 -0.56 18.67
C VAL A 168 3.11 -2.07 18.66
N ASP A 169 1.88 -2.54 18.86
CA ASP A 169 1.55 -3.97 18.87
C ASP A 169 1.89 -4.62 17.52
N TYR A 170 1.54 -3.98 16.40
CA TYR A 170 1.85 -4.48 15.05
C TYR A 170 3.33 -4.38 14.69
N CYS A 171 4.03 -3.33 15.11
CA CYS A 171 5.49 -3.25 14.95
C CYS A 171 6.19 -4.39 15.70
N ASN A 172 5.78 -4.67 16.94
CA ASN A 172 6.33 -5.79 17.72
C ASN A 172 6.00 -7.13 17.04
N LYS A 173 4.79 -7.31 16.50
CA LYS A 173 4.39 -8.51 15.76
C LYS A 173 5.34 -8.79 14.58
N ILE A 174 5.73 -7.74 13.84
CA ILE A 174 6.68 -7.86 12.71
C ILE A 174 8.08 -8.25 13.20
N LEU A 175 8.57 -7.61 14.28
CA LEU A 175 9.94 -7.80 14.77
C LEU A 175 10.13 -9.14 15.51
N THR A 176 9.07 -9.68 16.15
CA THR A 176 9.15 -10.90 16.94
C THR A 176 8.79 -12.17 16.19
N THR A 177 8.28 -12.04 14.94
CA THR A 177 7.88 -13.21 14.16
C THR A 177 9.10 -14.04 13.77
N ALA A 178 9.08 -15.31 14.15
CA ALA A 178 10.20 -16.24 13.96
C ALA A 178 10.49 -16.58 12.48
N THR A 179 9.45 -16.52 11.63
CA THR A 179 9.58 -16.81 10.20
C THR A 179 10.21 -15.61 9.50
N ASN A 180 11.43 -15.79 8.96
CA ASN A 180 12.20 -14.75 8.28
C ASN A 180 12.27 -13.44 9.11
N PRO A 181 12.96 -13.45 10.25
CA PRO A 181 12.94 -12.33 11.20
C PRO A 181 13.54 -11.08 10.56
N LEU A 182 12.77 -9.98 10.64
CA LEU A 182 13.28 -8.67 10.28
C LEU A 182 14.05 -8.10 11.49
N SER A 183 15.29 -7.73 11.28
CA SER A 183 16.09 -7.03 12.29
C SER A 183 16.18 -5.54 11.97
N LEU A 184 16.12 -4.71 13.00
CA LEU A 184 16.45 -3.29 12.83
C LEU A 184 17.93 -3.15 12.50
N LEU A 185 18.24 -2.41 11.43
CA LEU A 185 19.62 -2.04 11.13
C LEU A 185 20.16 -1.10 12.20
N HIS A 186 21.39 -1.36 12.65
CA HIS A 186 22.07 -0.44 13.56
C HIS A 186 22.25 0.93 12.87
N ALA A 187 22.08 2.02 13.61
CA ALA A 187 22.13 3.37 13.07
C ALA A 187 23.42 3.65 12.27
N ASP A 188 24.56 3.09 12.71
CA ASP A 188 25.85 3.27 12.04
C ASP A 188 25.95 2.52 10.69
N THR A 189 25.14 1.48 10.50
CA THR A 189 25.16 0.67 9.27
C THR A 189 24.06 1.06 8.30
N TYR A 190 23.00 1.72 8.77
CA TYR A 190 21.83 2.10 7.98
C TYR A 190 22.21 2.85 6.69
N PHE A 191 22.98 3.94 6.80
CA PHE A 191 23.39 4.74 5.65
C PHE A 191 24.37 4.04 4.69
N ASN A 192 25.09 3.03 5.16
CA ASN A 192 26.05 2.29 4.35
C ASN A 192 25.41 1.09 3.62
N THR A 193 24.35 0.52 4.18
CA THR A 193 23.68 -0.66 3.63
C THR A 193 22.62 -0.24 2.60
N ASP A 194 21.88 0.82 2.87
CA ASP A 194 20.81 1.29 2.00
C ASP A 194 21.31 1.84 0.66
N ARG A 195 22.52 2.42 0.63
CA ARG A 195 23.17 2.87 -0.63
C ARG A 195 23.55 1.74 -1.59
N LYS A 196 23.69 0.51 -1.10
CA LYS A 196 24.07 -0.66 -1.93
C LYS A 196 22.87 -1.37 -2.55
N SER A 197 21.67 -1.11 -2.07
CA SER A 197 20.43 -1.71 -2.58
C SER A 197 19.75 -0.91 -3.69
N VAL A 198 20.31 0.25 -4.09
CA VAL A 198 19.75 1.16 -5.10
C VAL A 198 20.57 1.15 -6.42
N VAL A 199 21.44 0.14 -6.62
CA VAL A 199 22.19 -0.05 -7.88
C VAL A 199 21.72 -1.32 -8.56
#